data_83229eca5307e89da786314acb8bafd4
#
_entry.id   83229eca5307e89da786314acb8bafd4
#
_cell.length_a   1.000
_cell.length_b   1.000
_cell.length_c   1.000
_cell.angle_alpha   90.00
_cell.angle_beta   90.00
_cell.angle_gamma   90.00
#
_symmetry.space_group_name_H-M   'P 1'
#
loop_
_entity.id
_entity.type
_entity.pdbx_description
1 polymer ?
#
loop_
_entity_poly.entity_id
_entity_poly.type
_entity_poly.pdbx_seq_one_letter_code
_entity_poly.pdbx_strand_id
1 'polypeptide(L)'
;MTTALRAFLLCVLCVLCVRETSNAEAQILPRPKITGIASVRFYSTDLYASRAFYSKILGFDSATSTCLGVTNPCYAVNGRQRVELQQIAGGAPDNLLAEIAFSTPNLAEMREYLVAHKVEAGPITKDETGTPRLTLKDPEGNPLAFVQQSGERFFTSAAHQASARILHAGFIVKDLAKETAFYQGLLGFKLYWHGFFPPEERAKSATEKDDWYEIQVPDGDEWIEFMLNISPRADKQERGVQNHFSLGVKNANNAASHLRVNGATKFDGPEVGRDGKNSLDIYDPDLSRVEVMDYTPTKDPCCHAYTAPHPKP
;
A
#
# COMPACT_ATOMS: atom_id res chain seq x y z
N MET A 1 8.99 -61.61 -65.12
CA MET A 1 8.36 -61.82 -63.79
C MET A 1 9.37 -61.44 -62.73
N THR A 2 9.01 -60.60 -61.82
CA THR A 2 9.79 -60.06 -60.68
C THR A 2 10.22 -58.58 -60.77
N THR A 3 9.29 -57.69 -60.74
CA THR A 3 9.64 -56.30 -60.40
C THR A 3 8.40 -55.50 -59.83
N ALA A 4 7.46 -56.16 -59.14
CA ALA A 4 6.23 -55.54 -58.66
C ALA A 4 5.98 -55.70 -57.13
N LEU A 5 7.00 -56.03 -56.33
CA LEU A 5 6.79 -56.33 -54.90
C LEU A 5 7.68 -55.53 -53.97
N ARG A 6 8.25 -54.40 -54.42
CA ARG A 6 9.07 -53.52 -53.53
C ARG A 6 8.54 -52.07 -53.31
N ALA A 7 7.39 -51.77 -53.91
CA ALA A 7 6.82 -50.42 -53.83
C ALA A 7 5.69 -50.27 -52.80
N PHE A 8 5.33 -51.27 -52.00
CA PHE A 8 4.18 -51.23 -51.09
C PHE A 8 4.52 -51.21 -49.60
N LEU A 9 5.83 -51.20 -49.27
CA LEU A 9 6.24 -51.19 -47.83
C LEU A 9 6.82 -49.86 -47.33
N LEU A 10 6.80 -48.80 -48.11
CA LEU A 10 7.31 -47.45 -47.69
C LEU A 10 6.24 -46.40 -47.40
N CYS A 11 4.94 -46.72 -47.53
CA CYS A 11 3.85 -45.78 -47.31
C CYS A 11 3.06 -45.96 -46.01
N VAL A 12 3.43 -46.91 -45.13
CA VAL A 12 2.70 -47.16 -43.86
C VAL A 12 3.38 -46.58 -42.64
N LEU A 13 4.58 -46.01 -42.78
CA LEU A 13 5.33 -45.42 -41.64
C LEU A 13 5.19 -43.88 -41.50
N CYS A 14 4.36 -43.24 -42.33
CA CYS A 14 4.17 -41.76 -42.27
C CYS A 14 2.85 -41.28 -41.64
N VAL A 15 2.07 -42.13 -40.97
CA VAL A 15 0.74 -41.74 -40.43
C VAL A 15 0.67 -41.79 -38.91
N LEU A 16 1.77 -41.91 -38.18
CA LEU A 16 1.77 -41.88 -36.74
C LEU A 16 2.66 -40.74 -36.15
N CYS A 17 2.84 -39.63 -36.86
CA CYS A 17 3.11 -38.35 -36.20
C CYS A 17 1.79 -37.73 -35.72
N VAL A 18 1.14 -38.40 -34.77
CA VAL A 18 0.17 -37.70 -33.89
C VAL A 18 1.01 -36.67 -33.18
N ARG A 19 0.88 -35.41 -33.62
CA ARG A 19 1.25 -34.27 -32.78
C ARG A 19 0.48 -34.44 -31.48
N GLU A 20 1.13 -34.91 -30.45
CA GLU A 20 0.71 -34.59 -29.08
C GLU A 20 0.78 -33.06 -28.96
N THR A 21 -0.32 -32.41 -29.30
CA THR A 21 -0.61 -31.09 -28.77
C THR A 21 -0.78 -31.34 -27.27
N SER A 22 0.33 -31.27 -26.54
CA SER A 22 0.24 -31.08 -25.09
C SER A 22 -0.59 -29.83 -24.89
N ASN A 23 -1.87 -30.01 -24.60
CA ASN A 23 -2.64 -29.01 -23.88
C ASN A 23 -1.88 -28.85 -22.55
N ALA A 24 -0.91 -27.95 -22.52
CA ALA A 24 -0.39 -27.43 -21.29
C ALA A 24 -1.62 -26.72 -20.67
N GLU A 25 -2.37 -27.42 -19.83
CA GLU A 25 -3.28 -26.78 -18.92
C GLU A 25 -2.48 -25.67 -18.27
N ALA A 26 -2.90 -24.44 -18.49
CA ALA A 26 -2.25 -23.29 -17.89
C ALA A 26 -2.26 -23.55 -16.39
N GLN A 27 -1.11 -23.90 -15.84
CA GLN A 27 -0.96 -24.21 -14.42
C GLN A 27 -1.40 -22.95 -13.68
N ILE A 28 -2.53 -23.02 -13.00
CA ILE A 28 -3.03 -21.90 -12.19
C ILE A 28 -2.02 -21.72 -11.06
N LEU A 29 -1.15 -20.73 -11.21
CA LEU A 29 -0.17 -20.41 -10.16
C LEU A 29 -0.93 -19.91 -8.93
N PRO A 30 -0.71 -20.48 -7.76
CA PRO A 30 -1.32 -19.96 -6.55
C PRO A 30 -0.79 -18.56 -6.27
N ARG A 31 -1.66 -17.68 -5.80
CA ARG A 31 -1.26 -16.33 -5.39
C ARG A 31 -0.23 -16.41 -4.24
N PRO A 32 0.96 -15.80 -4.40
CA PRO A 32 1.93 -15.72 -3.31
C PRO A 32 1.39 -14.86 -2.15
N LYS A 33 1.90 -15.10 -0.94
CA LYS A 33 1.48 -14.35 0.24
C LYS A 33 1.86 -12.88 0.14
N ILE A 34 0.93 -12.02 0.61
CA ILE A 34 1.14 -10.58 0.84
C ILE A 34 0.86 -10.33 2.32
N THR A 35 1.91 -10.08 3.10
CA THR A 35 1.87 -10.20 4.55
C THR A 35 1.71 -8.87 5.29
N GLY A 36 1.70 -7.75 4.58
CA GLY A 36 1.51 -6.43 5.18
C GLY A 36 2.08 -5.30 4.35
N ILE A 37 1.95 -4.08 4.84
CA ILE A 37 2.61 -2.88 4.30
C ILE A 37 4.03 -2.84 4.87
N ALA A 38 5.02 -2.80 3.98
CA ALA A 38 6.44 -2.70 4.35
C ALA A 38 6.91 -1.24 4.44
N SER A 39 6.49 -0.42 3.49
CA SER A 39 6.81 1.01 3.50
C SER A 39 5.78 1.83 2.74
N VAL A 40 5.71 3.09 3.11
CA VAL A 40 5.09 4.16 2.33
C VAL A 40 6.17 5.18 1.99
N ARG A 41 6.16 5.68 0.74
CA ARG A 41 7.10 6.70 0.28
C ARG A 41 6.36 7.95 -0.07
N PHE A 42 6.85 9.10 0.43
CA PHE A 42 6.29 10.41 0.14
C PHE A 42 7.33 11.28 -0.58
N TYR A 43 6.82 12.14 -1.45
CA TYR A 43 7.64 13.21 -2.02
C TYR A 43 7.89 14.29 -0.97
N SER A 44 9.11 14.86 -0.97
CA SER A 44 9.45 15.99 -0.13
C SER A 44 10.19 17.06 -0.95
N THR A 45 9.79 18.31 -0.77
CA THR A 45 10.49 19.48 -1.36
C THR A 45 11.59 19.99 -0.45
N ASP A 46 11.52 19.71 0.87
CA ASP A 46 12.52 20.07 1.88
C ASP A 46 12.78 18.92 2.86
N LEU A 47 13.76 18.09 2.53
CA LEU A 47 14.16 16.95 3.39
C LEU A 47 14.64 17.38 4.79
N TYR A 48 15.16 18.61 4.94
CA TYR A 48 15.61 19.08 6.25
C TYR A 48 14.42 19.36 7.18
N ALA A 49 13.41 20.07 6.66
CA ALA A 49 12.17 20.30 7.42
C ALA A 49 11.42 19.00 7.69
N SER A 50 11.28 18.12 6.68
CA SER A 50 10.65 16.80 6.83
C SER A 50 11.37 15.93 7.85
N ARG A 51 12.71 15.97 7.90
CA ARG A 51 13.47 15.26 8.92
C ARG A 51 13.07 15.63 10.34
N ALA A 52 12.89 16.93 10.61
CA ALA A 52 12.45 17.39 11.94
C ALA A 52 11.05 16.84 12.27
N PHE A 53 10.15 16.78 11.31
CA PHE A 53 8.83 16.22 11.48
C PHE A 53 8.86 14.73 11.81
N TYR A 54 9.47 13.91 10.94
CA TYR A 54 9.47 12.45 11.11
C TYR A 54 10.31 11.99 12.31
N SER A 55 11.47 12.61 12.59
CA SER A 55 12.33 12.16 13.68
C SER A 55 12.03 12.80 15.03
N LYS A 56 11.52 14.03 15.06
CA LYS A 56 11.24 14.72 16.33
C LYS A 56 9.77 14.68 16.70
N ILE A 57 8.88 15.06 15.78
CA ILE A 57 7.45 15.12 16.09
C ILE A 57 6.85 13.71 16.15
N LEU A 58 7.04 12.89 15.13
CA LEU A 58 6.59 11.49 15.14
C LEU A 58 7.51 10.59 15.98
N GLY A 59 8.70 11.05 16.29
CA GLY A 59 9.66 10.35 17.13
C GLY A 59 10.29 9.11 16.47
N PHE A 60 10.23 9.01 15.16
CA PHE A 60 10.83 7.89 14.46
C PHE A 60 12.35 8.07 14.38
N ASP A 61 13.07 7.02 14.70
CA ASP A 61 14.52 7.03 14.46
C ASP A 61 14.76 7.21 12.96
N SER A 62 15.51 8.26 12.60
CA SER A 62 16.21 8.25 11.33
C SER A 62 17.10 7.02 11.40
N ALA A 63 16.71 5.97 10.72
CA ALA A 63 17.31 4.67 10.87
C ALA A 63 18.78 4.74 10.56
N THR A 64 19.50 4.51 11.55
CA THR A 64 20.88 4.91 11.67
C THR A 64 21.82 4.11 10.79
N SER A 65 21.49 2.92 10.36
CA SER A 65 22.45 2.10 9.62
C SER A 65 21.90 1.32 8.43
N THR A 66 20.59 1.17 8.32
CA THR A 66 19.97 0.32 7.29
C THR A 66 19.05 1.05 6.33
N CYS A 67 18.73 2.32 6.58
CA CYS A 67 17.97 3.20 5.70
C CYS A 67 18.82 4.41 5.29
N LEU A 68 20.07 4.21 4.98
CA LEU A 68 20.98 5.28 4.58
C LEU A 68 21.12 5.34 3.08
N GLY A 69 19.99 5.59 2.40
CA GLY A 69 20.09 6.17 1.07
C GLY A 69 20.38 7.66 1.21
N VAL A 70 21.37 8.15 0.51
CA VAL A 70 21.69 9.58 0.48
C VAL A 70 20.54 10.37 -0.16
N THR A 71 19.79 9.72 -1.05
CA THR A 71 18.74 10.33 -1.85
C THR A 71 17.32 10.10 -1.29
N ASN A 72 17.11 9.02 -0.55
CA ASN A 72 15.80 8.64 -0.01
C ASN A 72 15.91 8.31 1.48
N PRO A 73 15.94 9.31 2.37
CA PRO A 73 15.98 9.05 3.81
C PRO A 73 14.76 8.26 4.24
N CYS A 74 14.95 7.32 5.15
CA CYS A 74 13.85 6.59 5.71
C CYS A 74 13.83 6.61 7.24
N TYR A 75 12.65 6.40 7.79
CA TYR A 75 12.35 6.45 9.21
C TYR A 75 11.70 5.12 9.61
N ALA A 76 12.35 4.39 10.50
CA ALA A 76 11.82 3.13 10.98
C ALA A 76 10.60 3.37 11.89
N VAL A 77 9.47 2.76 11.55
CA VAL A 77 8.28 2.74 12.40
C VAL A 77 8.35 1.54 13.36
N ASN A 78 8.81 0.41 12.85
CA ASN A 78 9.13 -0.79 13.64
C ASN A 78 10.19 -1.62 12.90
N GLY A 79 10.46 -2.84 13.37
CA GLY A 79 11.47 -3.72 12.77
C GLY A 79 11.20 -4.12 11.30
N ARG A 80 10.00 -3.87 10.78
CA ARG A 80 9.58 -4.29 9.44
C ARG A 80 9.01 -3.16 8.59
N GLN A 81 8.51 -2.10 9.21
CA GLN A 81 7.83 -1.01 8.53
C GLN A 81 8.62 0.29 8.60
N ARG A 82 8.58 1.07 7.53
CA ARG A 82 9.26 2.36 7.44
C ARG A 82 8.47 3.36 6.62
N VAL A 83 8.71 4.65 6.88
CA VAL A 83 8.36 5.75 6.00
C VAL A 83 9.60 6.15 5.22
N GLU A 84 9.48 6.34 3.92
CA GLU A 84 10.55 6.79 3.03
C GLU A 84 10.22 8.17 2.49
N LEU A 85 11.23 9.03 2.33
CA LEU A 85 11.08 10.32 1.65
C LEU A 85 11.89 10.35 0.38
N GLN A 86 11.28 10.85 -0.68
CA GLN A 86 11.93 11.07 -1.95
C GLN A 86 12.00 12.58 -2.25
N GLN A 87 13.23 13.11 -2.30
CA GLN A 87 13.39 14.51 -2.65
C GLN A 87 12.99 14.76 -4.10
N ILE A 88 12.27 15.84 -4.29
CA ILE A 88 11.93 16.35 -5.63
C ILE A 88 12.39 17.79 -5.79
N ALA A 89 12.79 18.13 -7.02
CA ALA A 89 13.09 19.49 -7.42
C ALA A 89 11.82 20.14 -7.99
N GLY A 90 11.47 21.33 -7.53
CA GLY A 90 10.28 22.06 -7.98
C GLY A 90 9.10 21.94 -7.03
N GLY A 91 7.91 22.31 -7.50
CA GLY A 91 6.70 22.26 -6.66
C GLY A 91 6.20 20.85 -6.42
N ALA A 92 5.61 20.61 -5.26
CA ALA A 92 5.02 19.33 -4.91
C ALA A 92 3.93 18.91 -5.92
N PRO A 93 3.86 17.63 -6.32
CA PRO A 93 2.75 17.11 -7.14
C PRO A 93 1.44 17.12 -6.36
N ASP A 94 0.32 16.92 -7.05
CA ASP A 94 -1.00 16.81 -6.38
C ASP A 94 -1.06 15.56 -5.50
N ASN A 95 -0.43 14.47 -5.92
CA ASN A 95 -0.30 13.25 -5.12
C ASN A 95 1.11 13.22 -4.49
N LEU A 96 1.15 13.36 -3.18
CA LEU A 96 2.41 13.29 -2.42
C LEU A 96 2.82 11.87 -2.07
N LEU A 97 1.91 10.90 -2.13
CA LEU A 97 2.22 9.48 -1.94
C LEU A 97 2.91 8.91 -3.19
N ALA A 98 4.22 8.74 -3.10
CA ALA A 98 5.05 8.31 -4.22
C ALA A 98 5.01 6.82 -4.49
N GLU A 99 4.81 5.98 -3.45
CA GLU A 99 4.79 4.52 -3.56
C GLU A 99 4.26 3.86 -2.28
N ILE A 100 3.57 2.74 -2.45
CA ILE A 100 3.26 1.80 -1.37
C ILE A 100 4.01 0.50 -1.65
N ALA A 101 4.75 -0.01 -0.66
CA ALA A 101 5.42 -1.30 -0.76
C ALA A 101 4.78 -2.34 0.16
N PHE A 102 4.48 -3.52 -0.38
CA PHE A 102 3.94 -4.65 0.35
C PHE A 102 5.01 -5.73 0.59
N SER A 103 4.93 -6.38 1.74
CA SER A 103 5.81 -7.50 2.08
C SER A 103 5.33 -8.80 1.45
N THR A 104 6.26 -9.56 0.86
CA THR A 104 6.05 -10.94 0.40
C THR A 104 7.23 -11.81 0.82
N PRO A 105 7.00 -13.08 1.16
CA PRO A 105 8.10 -14.00 1.50
C PRO A 105 8.92 -14.44 0.28
N ASN A 106 8.36 -14.36 -0.95
CA ASN A 106 9.03 -14.81 -2.16
C ASN A 106 8.73 -13.89 -3.35
N LEU A 107 9.68 -13.04 -3.72
CA LEU A 107 9.57 -12.14 -4.86
C LEU A 107 9.63 -12.85 -6.21
N ALA A 108 10.32 -13.97 -6.32
CA ALA A 108 10.40 -14.70 -7.58
C ALA A 108 9.03 -15.28 -7.94
N GLU A 109 8.37 -15.96 -6.99
CA GLU A 109 7.00 -16.43 -7.17
C GLU A 109 6.02 -15.30 -7.43
N MET A 110 6.15 -14.17 -6.71
CA MET A 110 5.29 -13.00 -6.93
C MET A 110 5.45 -12.46 -8.36
N ARG A 111 6.68 -12.37 -8.85
CA ARG A 111 6.94 -11.91 -10.22
C ARG A 111 6.36 -12.87 -11.26
N GLU A 112 6.56 -14.17 -11.08
CA GLU A 112 5.99 -15.20 -11.98
C GLU A 112 4.47 -15.11 -12.00
N TYR A 113 3.85 -15.01 -10.83
CA TYR A 113 2.40 -14.86 -10.70
C TYR A 113 1.87 -13.62 -11.44
N LEU A 114 2.46 -12.46 -11.23
CA LEU A 114 2.07 -11.20 -11.88
C LEU A 114 2.20 -11.28 -13.41
N VAL A 115 3.34 -11.80 -13.89
CA VAL A 115 3.59 -11.96 -15.34
C VAL A 115 2.61 -12.95 -15.98
N ALA A 116 2.32 -14.07 -15.31
CA ALA A 116 1.33 -15.05 -15.79
C ALA A 116 -0.08 -14.43 -15.91
N HIS A 117 -0.39 -13.46 -15.07
CA HIS A 117 -1.64 -12.71 -15.12
C HIS A 117 -1.56 -11.41 -15.94
N LYS A 118 -0.50 -11.26 -16.78
CA LYS A 118 -0.30 -10.14 -17.70
C LYS A 118 -0.15 -8.77 -17.01
N VAL A 119 0.28 -8.76 -15.77
CA VAL A 119 0.70 -7.53 -15.08
C VAL A 119 2.14 -7.23 -15.45
N GLU A 120 2.38 -5.99 -15.87
CA GLU A 120 3.74 -5.53 -16.14
C GLU A 120 4.49 -5.38 -14.80
N ALA A 121 5.44 -6.26 -14.56
CA ALA A 121 6.26 -6.28 -13.37
C ALA A 121 7.74 -6.14 -13.75
N GLY A 122 8.42 -5.18 -13.13
CA GLY A 122 9.83 -4.90 -13.36
C GLY A 122 10.75 -6.08 -12.99
N PRO A 123 12.06 -5.93 -13.16
CA PRO A 123 13.02 -6.90 -12.65
C PRO A 123 13.08 -6.84 -11.12
N ILE A 124 13.51 -7.94 -10.51
CA ILE A 124 13.84 -7.93 -9.08
C ILE A 124 15.18 -7.20 -8.93
N THR A 125 15.16 -6.09 -8.20
CA THR A 125 16.32 -5.26 -7.89
C THR A 125 16.55 -5.21 -6.37
N LYS A 126 17.55 -4.49 -5.93
CA LYS A 126 17.73 -4.13 -4.51
C LYS A 126 17.53 -2.64 -4.34
N ASP A 127 16.82 -2.24 -3.30
CA ASP A 127 16.76 -0.84 -2.90
C ASP A 127 18.07 -0.40 -2.21
N GLU A 128 18.14 0.87 -1.83
CA GLU A 128 19.33 1.46 -1.17
C GLU A 128 19.66 0.79 0.17
N THR A 129 18.68 0.13 0.81
CA THR A 129 18.89 -0.65 2.04
C THR A 129 19.38 -2.08 1.75
N GLY A 130 19.52 -2.45 0.48
CA GLY A 130 19.84 -3.81 0.03
C GLY A 130 18.64 -4.77 0.10
N THR A 131 17.43 -4.27 0.34
CA THR A 131 16.20 -5.09 0.37
C THR A 131 15.81 -5.45 -1.06
N PRO A 132 15.62 -6.74 -1.39
CA PRO A 132 15.09 -7.15 -2.69
C PRO A 132 13.68 -6.60 -2.90
N ARG A 133 13.44 -6.02 -4.07
CA ARG A 133 12.17 -5.40 -4.44
C ARG A 133 11.81 -5.62 -5.89
N LEU A 134 10.53 -5.58 -6.16
CA LEU A 134 9.87 -5.66 -7.46
C LEU A 134 8.91 -4.49 -7.57
N THR A 135 9.01 -3.68 -8.61
CA THR A 135 8.13 -2.53 -8.84
C THR A 135 7.11 -2.82 -9.92
N LEU A 136 5.93 -2.25 -9.77
CA LEU A 136 4.82 -2.30 -10.72
C LEU A 136 3.94 -1.05 -10.57
N LYS A 137 2.86 -0.99 -11.33
CA LYS A 137 1.81 0.01 -11.16
C LYS A 137 0.47 -0.68 -11.03
N ASP A 138 -0.43 -0.08 -10.28
CA ASP A 138 -1.84 -0.46 -10.30
C ASP A 138 -2.53 0.00 -11.59
N PRO A 139 -3.81 -0.34 -11.83
CA PRO A 139 -4.54 0.06 -13.03
C PRO A 139 -4.67 1.56 -13.26
N GLU A 140 -4.64 2.39 -12.23
CA GLU A 140 -4.65 3.85 -12.34
C GLU A 140 -3.25 4.47 -12.43
N GLY A 141 -2.21 3.65 -12.38
CA GLY A 141 -0.81 4.04 -12.55
C GLY A 141 -0.12 4.42 -11.25
N ASN A 142 -0.71 4.18 -10.08
CA ASN A 142 -0.05 4.42 -8.80
C ASN A 142 1.14 3.47 -8.64
N PRO A 143 2.33 3.98 -8.26
CA PRO A 143 3.50 3.14 -8.08
C PRO A 143 3.36 2.22 -6.87
N LEU A 144 3.63 0.94 -7.10
CA LEU A 144 3.64 -0.10 -6.07
C LEU A 144 4.97 -0.83 -6.07
N ALA A 145 5.29 -1.46 -4.95
CA ALA A 145 6.37 -2.42 -4.87
C ALA A 145 5.97 -3.64 -4.04
N PHE A 146 6.58 -4.79 -4.35
CA PHE A 146 6.71 -5.89 -3.41
C PHE A 146 8.14 -5.95 -2.92
N VAL A 147 8.33 -6.22 -1.62
CA VAL A 147 9.63 -6.36 -1.00
C VAL A 147 9.72 -7.69 -0.26
N GLN A 148 10.90 -8.30 -0.35
CA GLN A 148 11.18 -9.55 0.38
C GLN A 148 12.00 -9.21 1.62
N GLN A 149 11.34 -9.26 2.76
CA GLN A 149 11.99 -9.07 4.05
C GLN A 149 12.16 -10.40 4.77
N SER A 150 13.37 -10.70 5.21
CA SER A 150 13.69 -11.83 6.07
C SER A 150 13.90 -11.32 7.50
N GLY A 151 12.83 -11.43 8.32
CA GLY A 151 12.87 -10.99 9.72
C GLY A 151 12.80 -9.47 9.92
N GLU A 152 13.09 -9.03 11.13
CA GLU A 152 13.18 -7.61 11.48
C GLU A 152 14.53 -7.04 11.03
N ARG A 153 14.50 -5.88 10.37
CA ARG A 153 15.69 -5.25 9.80
C ARG A 153 16.00 -3.87 10.37
N PHE A 154 15.00 -3.24 10.99
CA PHE A 154 15.14 -1.90 11.51
C PHE A 154 15.20 -1.93 13.04
N PHE A 155 16.08 -1.10 13.59
CA PHE A 155 16.14 -0.89 15.03
C PHE A 155 15.43 0.42 15.34
N THR A 156 14.54 0.39 16.32
CA THR A 156 13.82 1.57 16.78
C THR A 156 14.05 1.77 18.27
N SER A 157 14.27 3.01 18.69
CA SER A 157 14.27 3.37 20.10
C SER A 157 12.86 3.83 20.46
N ALA A 158 12.07 2.98 21.08
CA ALA A 158 10.65 3.20 21.33
C ALA A 158 10.30 4.40 22.25
N ALA A 159 11.30 5.11 22.82
CA ALA A 159 11.05 6.08 23.88
C ALA A 159 10.24 7.32 23.47
N HIS A 160 10.27 7.70 22.20
CA HIS A 160 9.61 8.94 21.71
C HIS A 160 8.69 8.73 20.51
N GLN A 161 8.46 7.49 20.09
CA GLN A 161 7.62 7.20 18.95
C GLN A 161 6.14 7.46 19.26
N ALA A 162 5.47 8.19 18.37
CA ALA A 162 4.02 8.38 18.43
C ALA A 162 3.26 7.07 18.18
N SER A 163 3.83 6.19 17.38
CA SER A 163 3.27 4.88 17.01
C SER A 163 4.37 3.91 16.63
N ALA A 164 4.10 2.62 16.80
CA ALA A 164 4.97 1.52 16.38
C ALA A 164 4.42 0.74 15.17
N ARG A 165 3.39 1.24 14.46
CA ARG A 165 2.77 0.50 13.37
C ARG A 165 2.12 1.40 12.32
N ILE A 166 2.42 1.14 11.04
CA ILE A 166 1.61 1.62 9.91
C ILE A 166 0.40 0.72 9.80
N LEU A 167 -0.80 1.29 9.82
CA LEU A 167 -2.05 0.56 9.66
C LEU A 167 -2.50 0.52 8.21
N HIS A 168 -2.53 1.68 7.56
CA HIS A 168 -2.95 1.75 6.18
C HIS A 168 -2.23 2.85 5.39
N ALA A 169 -2.39 2.77 4.08
CA ALA A 169 -2.13 3.87 3.17
C ALA A 169 -3.42 4.15 2.39
N GLY A 170 -3.81 5.42 2.33
CA GLY A 170 -4.98 5.88 1.59
C GLY A 170 -4.58 6.65 0.35
N PHE A 171 -5.32 6.48 -0.74
CA PHE A 171 -5.10 7.20 -1.99
C PHE A 171 -6.37 7.33 -2.82
N ILE A 172 -6.39 8.36 -3.66
CA ILE A 172 -7.54 8.67 -4.51
C ILE A 172 -7.68 7.59 -5.59
N VAL A 173 -8.89 7.06 -5.71
CA VAL A 173 -9.29 6.11 -6.76
C VAL A 173 -10.47 6.68 -7.54
N LYS A 174 -10.39 6.62 -8.86
CA LYS A 174 -11.42 7.11 -9.78
C LYS A 174 -12.29 5.99 -10.34
N ASP A 175 -11.70 4.83 -10.59
CA ASP A 175 -12.36 3.65 -11.16
C ASP A 175 -12.28 2.47 -10.19
N LEU A 176 -13.21 2.45 -9.22
CA LEU A 176 -13.28 1.40 -8.21
C LEU A 176 -13.34 0.00 -8.82
N ALA A 177 -14.01 -0.17 -9.97
CA ALA A 177 -14.14 -1.49 -10.58
C ALA A 177 -12.80 -2.03 -11.07
N LYS A 178 -11.96 -1.19 -11.68
CA LYS A 178 -10.61 -1.59 -12.09
C LYS A 178 -9.72 -1.89 -10.91
N GLU A 179 -9.74 -1.02 -9.90
CA GLU A 179 -8.91 -1.21 -8.71
C GLU A 179 -9.33 -2.45 -7.91
N THR A 180 -10.62 -2.70 -7.73
CA THR A 180 -11.08 -3.93 -7.06
C THR A 180 -10.78 -5.18 -7.87
N ALA A 181 -10.85 -5.14 -9.20
CA ALA A 181 -10.44 -6.27 -10.03
C ALA A 181 -8.94 -6.61 -9.84
N PHE A 182 -8.09 -5.60 -9.68
CA PHE A 182 -6.67 -5.77 -9.43
C PHE A 182 -6.38 -6.19 -7.97
N TYR A 183 -6.79 -5.39 -7.00
CA TYR A 183 -6.44 -5.66 -5.61
C TYR A 183 -7.20 -6.85 -5.02
N GLN A 184 -8.52 -6.94 -5.23
CA GLN A 184 -9.30 -8.05 -4.69
C GLN A 184 -9.28 -9.26 -5.62
N GLY A 185 -9.50 -9.06 -6.93
CA GLY A 185 -9.58 -10.15 -7.90
C GLY A 185 -8.25 -10.83 -8.15
N LEU A 186 -7.16 -10.07 -8.34
CA LEU A 186 -5.84 -10.61 -8.63
C LEU A 186 -5.01 -10.79 -7.35
N LEU A 187 -4.82 -9.74 -6.56
CA LEU A 187 -3.93 -9.77 -5.40
C LEU A 187 -4.59 -10.40 -4.14
N GLY A 188 -5.91 -10.62 -4.16
CA GLY A 188 -6.64 -11.32 -3.11
C GLY A 188 -6.90 -10.50 -1.84
N PHE A 189 -6.81 -9.18 -1.90
CA PHE A 189 -7.22 -8.30 -0.81
C PHE A 189 -8.70 -8.52 -0.48
N LYS A 190 -9.10 -8.24 0.73
CA LYS A 190 -10.48 -8.48 1.20
C LYS A 190 -11.10 -7.19 1.66
N LEU A 191 -12.37 -6.99 1.33
CA LEU A 191 -13.11 -5.87 1.91
C LEU A 191 -12.94 -5.89 3.43
N TYR A 192 -12.61 -4.74 4.02
CA TYR A 192 -12.47 -4.57 5.45
C TYR A 192 -13.61 -3.70 5.99
N TRP A 193 -13.80 -2.51 5.38
CA TRP A 193 -14.91 -1.61 5.68
C TRP A 193 -15.24 -0.76 4.46
N HIS A 194 -16.49 -0.30 4.39
CA HIS A 194 -16.94 0.66 3.38
C HIS A 194 -17.82 1.72 4.03
N GLY A 195 -17.34 2.94 4.04
CA GLY A 195 -18.05 4.10 4.53
C GLY A 195 -18.41 5.07 3.41
N PHE A 196 -19.45 5.86 3.65
CA PHE A 196 -19.89 6.90 2.73
C PHE A 196 -20.74 7.95 3.44
N PHE A 197 -20.87 9.13 2.84
CA PHE A 197 -21.87 10.09 3.27
C PHE A 197 -23.24 9.73 2.70
N PRO A 198 -24.30 9.71 3.52
CA PRO A 198 -25.65 9.51 3.03
C PRO A 198 -26.03 10.56 1.95
N PRO A 199 -26.90 10.22 0.99
CA PRO A 199 -27.25 11.12 -0.11
C PRO A 199 -27.73 12.52 0.34
N GLU A 200 -28.44 12.59 1.46
CA GLU A 200 -28.94 13.84 2.04
C GLU A 200 -27.82 14.72 2.63
N GLU A 201 -26.72 14.14 3.09
CA GLU A 201 -25.54 14.85 3.54
C GLU A 201 -24.69 15.30 2.34
N ARG A 202 -24.48 14.42 1.37
CA ARG A 202 -23.79 14.73 0.12
C ARG A 202 -24.44 15.88 -0.65
N ALA A 203 -25.77 16.01 -0.58
CA ALA A 203 -26.50 17.08 -1.24
C ALA A 203 -26.25 18.46 -0.58
N LYS A 204 -25.84 18.51 0.68
CA LYS A 204 -25.63 19.75 1.43
C LYS A 204 -24.23 20.31 1.31
N SER A 205 -23.25 19.47 0.97
CA SER A 205 -21.86 19.87 0.82
C SER A 205 -21.42 19.84 -0.63
N ALA A 206 -20.62 20.81 -1.04
CA ALA A 206 -19.98 20.82 -2.35
C ALA A 206 -18.74 19.91 -2.41
N THR A 207 -18.13 19.66 -1.27
CA THR A 207 -16.84 18.98 -1.11
C THR A 207 -16.94 17.64 -0.38
N GLU A 208 -17.81 17.50 0.59
CA GLU A 208 -17.97 16.28 1.40
C GLU A 208 -18.81 15.23 0.63
N LYS A 209 -18.18 14.56 -0.31
CA LYS A 209 -18.78 13.48 -1.10
C LYS A 209 -17.99 12.18 -1.01
N ASP A 210 -17.02 12.19 -0.13
CA ASP A 210 -16.06 11.11 -0.03
C ASP A 210 -16.72 9.79 0.37
N ASP A 211 -16.27 8.74 -0.28
CA ASP A 211 -16.48 7.37 0.15
C ASP A 211 -15.13 6.78 0.50
N TRP A 212 -15.11 5.95 1.52
CA TRP A 212 -13.96 5.21 1.99
C TRP A 212 -14.16 3.73 1.72
N TYR A 213 -13.32 3.14 0.88
CA TYR A 213 -13.38 1.73 0.60
C TYR A 213 -12.09 1.07 1.05
N GLU A 214 -12.14 0.43 2.20
CA GLU A 214 -10.99 -0.19 2.84
C GLU A 214 -10.86 -1.67 2.46
N ILE A 215 -9.69 -2.08 2.00
CA ILE A 215 -9.40 -3.48 1.69
C ILE A 215 -8.13 -3.95 2.39
N GLN A 216 -8.27 -5.02 3.17
CA GLN A 216 -7.20 -5.59 3.99
C GLN A 216 -6.27 -6.46 3.15
N VAL A 217 -4.96 -6.40 3.42
CA VAL A 217 -3.99 -7.31 2.80
C VAL A 217 -4.36 -8.76 3.09
N PRO A 218 -4.20 -9.67 2.09
CA PRO A 218 -4.80 -11.00 2.20
C PRO A 218 -4.22 -11.90 3.29
N ASP A 219 -2.96 -11.68 3.68
CA ASP A 219 -2.25 -12.52 4.64
C ASP A 219 -1.66 -11.70 5.81
N GLY A 220 -2.25 -10.51 6.07
CA GLY A 220 -1.92 -9.58 7.15
C GLY A 220 -3.18 -8.89 7.67
N ASP A 221 -3.01 -7.87 8.48
CA ASP A 221 -4.09 -7.11 9.09
C ASP A 221 -4.00 -5.59 8.84
N GLU A 222 -2.99 -5.11 8.08
CA GLU A 222 -2.97 -3.78 7.50
C GLU A 222 -3.92 -3.71 6.29
N TRP A 223 -4.29 -2.48 5.87
CA TRP A 223 -5.17 -2.29 4.73
C TRP A 223 -4.73 -1.14 3.84
N ILE A 224 -5.33 -1.02 2.69
CA ILE A 224 -5.31 0.20 1.87
C ILE A 224 -6.72 0.78 1.84
N GLU A 225 -6.79 2.10 1.76
CA GLU A 225 -8.02 2.86 1.72
C GLU A 225 -8.16 3.57 0.39
N PHE A 226 -9.22 3.27 -0.35
CA PHE A 226 -9.58 4.01 -1.55
C PHE A 226 -10.44 5.20 -1.18
N MET A 227 -9.91 6.39 -1.46
CA MET A 227 -10.62 7.65 -1.33
C MET A 227 -11.42 7.91 -2.60
N LEU A 228 -12.72 7.71 -2.54
CA LEU A 228 -13.61 7.78 -3.70
C LEU A 228 -14.38 9.10 -3.75
N ASN A 229 -14.84 9.45 -4.94
CA ASN A 229 -15.71 10.61 -5.19
C ASN A 229 -15.08 11.97 -4.84
N ILE A 230 -13.75 12.04 -4.80
CA ILE A 230 -13.05 13.30 -4.55
C ILE A 230 -13.46 14.32 -5.62
N SER A 231 -13.84 15.51 -5.16
CA SER A 231 -14.36 16.55 -6.03
C SER A 231 -13.35 16.93 -7.13
N PRO A 232 -13.77 17.01 -8.40
CA PRO A 232 -12.89 17.56 -9.43
C PRO A 232 -12.59 19.06 -9.23
N ARG A 233 -13.29 19.74 -8.30
CA ARG A 233 -13.05 21.11 -7.90
C ARG A 233 -12.16 21.23 -6.66
N ALA A 234 -11.85 20.10 -6.01
CA ALA A 234 -10.91 20.07 -4.92
C ALA A 234 -9.59 20.72 -5.35
N ASP A 235 -9.04 21.58 -4.53
CA ASP A 235 -7.76 22.21 -4.82
C ASP A 235 -6.59 21.21 -4.69
N LYS A 236 -5.39 21.66 -4.98
CA LYS A 236 -4.21 20.82 -4.91
C LYS A 236 -3.93 20.31 -3.50
N GLN A 237 -4.12 21.15 -2.49
CA GLN A 237 -3.89 20.78 -1.10
C GLN A 237 -4.94 19.75 -0.64
N GLU A 238 -6.21 20.00 -0.92
CA GLU A 238 -7.31 19.09 -0.58
C GLU A 238 -7.09 17.71 -1.21
N ARG A 239 -6.74 17.63 -2.50
CA ARG A 239 -6.40 16.36 -3.15
C ARG A 239 -5.13 15.73 -2.60
N GLY A 240 -4.15 16.53 -2.24
CA GLY A 240 -2.89 16.05 -1.66
C GLY A 240 -3.09 15.29 -0.36
N VAL A 241 -3.91 15.82 0.54
CA VAL A 241 -4.16 15.21 1.86
C VAL A 241 -5.03 13.95 1.81
N GLN A 242 -5.71 13.67 0.68
CA GLN A 242 -6.40 12.39 0.47
C GLN A 242 -5.43 11.23 0.21
N ASN A 243 -4.18 11.54 -0.20
CA ASN A 243 -3.12 10.54 -0.37
C ASN A 243 -2.25 10.53 0.88
N HIS A 244 -2.49 9.58 1.77
CA HIS A 244 -1.98 9.59 3.14
C HIS A 244 -1.50 8.22 3.62
N PHE A 245 -1.00 8.18 4.84
CA PHE A 245 -0.83 6.94 5.59
C PHE A 245 -1.30 7.10 7.03
N SER A 246 -1.63 5.99 7.66
CA SER A 246 -2.12 5.96 9.03
C SER A 246 -1.20 5.17 9.96
N LEU A 247 -1.09 5.67 11.18
CA LEU A 247 -0.32 5.11 12.28
C LEU A 247 -1.27 4.61 13.37
N GLY A 248 -1.10 3.35 13.77
CA GLY A 248 -1.90 2.72 14.81
C GLY A 248 -1.47 3.08 16.21
N VAL A 249 -2.43 3.43 17.05
CA VAL A 249 -2.21 3.68 18.49
C VAL A 249 -3.29 3.01 19.33
N LYS A 250 -2.99 2.80 20.60
CA LYS A 250 -4.00 2.28 21.56
C LYS A 250 -5.05 3.32 21.92
N ASN A 251 -4.70 4.59 21.84
CA ASN A 251 -5.60 5.69 22.18
C ASN A 251 -5.09 7.00 21.55
N ALA A 252 -5.86 7.54 20.62
CA ALA A 252 -5.50 8.75 19.87
C ALA A 252 -5.39 10.01 20.78
N ASN A 253 -6.15 10.08 21.88
CA ASN A 253 -6.03 11.21 22.82
C ASN A 253 -4.67 11.20 23.55
N ASN A 254 -4.19 10.01 23.92
CA ASN A 254 -2.86 9.85 24.51
C ASN A 254 -1.78 10.17 23.47
N ALA A 255 -1.95 9.73 22.24
CA ALA A 255 -1.04 10.04 21.14
C ALA A 255 -1.00 11.56 20.86
N ALA A 256 -2.14 12.25 20.87
CA ALA A 256 -2.20 13.71 20.76
C ALA A 256 -1.36 14.40 21.84
N SER A 257 -1.47 13.93 23.08
CA SER A 257 -0.70 14.48 24.21
C SER A 257 0.81 14.21 24.01
N HIS A 258 1.16 13.03 23.54
CA HIS A 258 2.55 12.66 23.25
C HIS A 258 3.14 13.50 22.12
N LEU A 259 2.40 13.69 21.03
CA LEU A 259 2.81 14.55 19.91
C LEU A 259 3.06 16.00 20.35
N ARG A 260 2.22 16.55 21.28
CA ARG A 260 2.46 17.89 21.85
C ARG A 260 3.76 17.94 22.65
N VAL A 261 4.07 16.91 23.44
CA VAL A 261 5.35 16.80 24.16
C VAL A 261 6.54 16.77 23.18
N ASN A 262 6.38 16.10 22.06
CA ASN A 262 7.37 16.06 20.98
C ASN A 262 7.48 17.40 20.21
N GLY A 263 6.59 18.35 20.45
CA GLY A 263 6.62 19.69 19.87
C GLY A 263 5.63 19.93 18.72
N ALA A 264 4.65 19.04 18.52
CA ALA A 264 3.54 19.31 17.59
C ALA A 264 2.70 20.49 18.08
N THR A 265 2.50 21.49 17.23
CA THR A 265 1.75 22.71 17.55
C THR A 265 0.36 22.73 16.92
N LYS A 266 0.15 21.94 15.86
CA LYS A 266 -1.12 21.86 15.13
C LYS A 266 -1.38 20.43 14.69
N PHE A 267 -2.60 20.00 14.83
CA PHE A 267 -3.21 18.81 14.25
C PHE A 267 -4.72 18.91 14.37
N ASP A 268 -5.45 18.21 13.53
CA ASP A 268 -6.90 18.15 13.54
C ASP A 268 -7.38 16.97 14.38
N GLY A 269 -8.43 17.13 15.17
CA GLY A 269 -8.89 16.10 16.11
C GLY A 269 -8.16 16.13 17.47
N PRO A 270 -8.14 15.03 18.26
CA PRO A 270 -8.77 13.73 18.00
C PRO A 270 -10.29 13.75 17.98
N GLU A 271 -10.88 13.02 17.04
CA GLU A 271 -12.32 12.85 16.93
C GLU A 271 -12.66 11.42 16.42
N VAL A 272 -13.91 11.01 16.63
CA VAL A 272 -14.35 9.70 16.15
C VAL A 272 -14.82 9.81 14.71
N GLY A 273 -14.11 9.12 13.82
CA GLY A 273 -14.41 9.05 12.40
C GLY A 273 -15.69 8.24 12.09
N ARG A 274 -16.03 8.18 10.82
CA ARG A 274 -17.18 7.38 10.35
C ARG A 274 -16.97 5.89 10.49
N ASP A 275 -15.73 5.46 10.48
CA ASP A 275 -15.28 4.10 10.76
C ASP A 275 -15.43 3.69 12.24
N GLY A 276 -15.80 4.63 13.10
CA GLY A 276 -15.97 4.44 14.54
C GLY A 276 -14.69 4.50 15.35
N LYS A 277 -13.53 4.64 14.71
CA LYS A 277 -12.26 4.80 15.42
C LYS A 277 -12.02 6.26 15.76
N ASN A 278 -11.30 6.50 16.85
CA ASN A 278 -10.86 7.83 17.22
C ASN A 278 -9.51 8.10 16.55
N SER A 279 -9.40 9.21 15.82
CA SER A 279 -8.21 9.57 15.05
C SER A 279 -7.91 11.06 15.10
N LEU A 280 -6.70 11.41 14.77
CA LEU A 280 -6.24 12.78 14.54
C LEU A 280 -5.38 12.83 13.28
N ASP A 281 -5.36 13.98 12.62
CA ASP A 281 -4.53 14.24 11.46
C ASP A 281 -3.42 15.25 11.77
N ILE A 282 -2.19 14.90 11.41
CA ILE A 282 -1.04 15.80 11.49
C ILE A 282 -0.35 15.84 10.13
N TYR A 283 0.22 16.99 9.78
CA TYR A 283 0.76 17.24 8.44
C TYR A 283 2.25 17.51 8.49
N ASP A 284 2.97 16.92 7.55
CA ASP A 284 4.37 17.22 7.37
C ASP A 284 4.57 18.60 6.68
N PRO A 285 5.80 19.08 6.49
CA PRO A 285 6.06 20.38 5.86
C PRO A 285 5.52 20.53 4.43
N ASP A 286 5.37 19.44 3.70
CA ASP A 286 4.81 19.41 2.35
C ASP A 286 3.28 19.19 2.34
N LEU A 287 2.67 19.14 3.53
CA LEU A 287 1.25 18.84 3.77
C LEU A 287 0.84 17.39 3.47
N SER A 288 1.79 16.44 3.48
CA SER A 288 1.44 15.03 3.51
C SER A 288 0.71 14.73 4.82
N ARG A 289 -0.49 14.16 4.72
CA ARG A 289 -1.29 13.80 5.88
C ARG A 289 -0.78 12.52 6.54
N VAL A 290 -0.59 12.58 7.83
CA VAL A 290 -0.35 11.43 8.69
C VAL A 290 -1.53 11.31 9.63
N GLU A 291 -2.35 10.30 9.44
CA GLU A 291 -3.42 9.99 10.36
C GLU A 291 -2.87 9.15 11.52
N VAL A 292 -3.31 9.44 12.74
CA VAL A 292 -2.97 8.66 13.94
C VAL A 292 -4.27 8.17 14.54
N MET A 293 -4.54 6.86 14.47
CA MET A 293 -5.85 6.30 14.79
C MET A 293 -5.81 5.13 15.76
N ASP A 294 -6.90 4.93 16.47
CA ASP A 294 -7.08 3.78 17.36
C ASP A 294 -7.08 2.47 16.55
N TYR A 295 -6.49 1.40 17.12
CA TYR A 295 -6.53 0.07 16.49
C TYR A 295 -7.95 -0.47 16.32
N THR A 296 -8.85 -0.12 17.23
CA THR A 296 -10.21 -0.63 17.29
C THR A 296 -11.21 0.50 17.40
N PRO A 297 -12.41 0.33 16.81
CA PRO A 297 -13.48 1.32 16.95
C PRO A 297 -13.88 1.52 18.42
N THR A 298 -14.21 2.75 18.78
CA THR A 298 -14.79 3.14 20.06
C THR A 298 -16.31 3.36 19.98
N LYS A 299 -16.83 3.40 18.74
CA LYS A 299 -18.26 3.46 18.40
C LYS A 299 -18.54 2.51 17.24
N ASP A 300 -19.80 2.20 17.03
CA ASP A 300 -20.21 1.46 15.82
C ASP A 300 -19.87 2.30 14.56
N PRO A 301 -19.28 1.65 13.55
CA PRO A 301 -19.00 2.32 12.28
C PRO A 301 -20.30 2.68 11.56
N CYS A 302 -20.29 3.73 10.75
CA CYS A 302 -21.40 4.01 9.85
C CYS A 302 -21.48 2.97 8.74
N CYS A 303 -22.62 2.95 8.09
CA CYS A 303 -22.82 2.40 6.76
C CYS A 303 -22.72 0.87 6.70
N HIS A 304 -21.57 0.28 7.01
CA HIS A 304 -21.35 -1.17 7.03
C HIS A 304 -20.54 -1.60 8.26
N ALA A 305 -20.79 -2.80 8.73
CA ALA A 305 -19.93 -3.40 9.76
C ALA A 305 -18.58 -3.80 9.16
N TYR A 306 -17.56 -3.87 9.99
CA TYR A 306 -16.27 -4.44 9.62
C TYR A 306 -16.42 -5.92 9.26
N THR A 307 -15.72 -6.37 8.23
CA THR A 307 -15.81 -7.74 7.71
C THR A 307 -14.64 -8.62 8.14
N ALA A 308 -13.64 -8.06 8.81
CA ALA A 308 -12.45 -8.76 9.28
C ALA A 308 -12.00 -8.24 10.65
N PRO A 309 -11.18 -9.00 11.38
CA PRO A 309 -10.60 -8.56 12.65
C PRO A 309 -9.76 -7.29 12.50
N HIS A 310 -9.80 -6.46 13.55
CA HIS A 310 -8.95 -5.28 13.64
C HIS A 310 -7.48 -5.65 13.87
N PRO A 311 -6.55 -4.80 13.39
CA PRO A 311 -5.14 -4.92 13.71
C PRO A 311 -4.91 -4.92 15.23
N LYS A 312 -3.85 -5.61 15.64
CA LYS A 312 -3.42 -5.62 17.04
C LYS A 312 -2.22 -4.69 17.23
N PRO A 313 -2.08 -4.13 18.46
CA PRO A 313 -0.91 -3.33 18.81
C PRO A 313 0.41 -4.04 18.62
#